data_999a19623d2d7a7a33b4e099922f46b8
#
_entry.id   999a19623d2d7a7a33b4e099922f46b8
#
_cell.length_a   1.000
_cell.length_b   1.000
_cell.length_c   1.000
_cell.angle_alpha   90.00
_cell.angle_beta   90.00
_cell.angle_gamma   90.00
#
_symmetry.space_group_name_H-M   'P 1'
#
loop_
_entity.id
_entity.type
_entity.pdbx_description
1 polymer ?
#
loop_
_entity_poly.entity_id
_entity_poly.type
_entity_poly.pdbx_seq_one_letter_code
_entity_poly.pdbx_strand_id
1 'polypeptide(L)'
;MPPRFVLQAATADDFEDLLALRLRAMRPSLERLGRYDEPRIRDDLARSFDPTQMQHIVVDGRRVGFVSLKTLSQVMRLNHLYIEPAEQEHGYGHEVLGWIIEQADRAQLPVELCALKGSDAVRFYLRHGFALTGEGEWDYDFVRTPPSAGVRAVRGWWQALQARDWQRARSLLRDDLHAVWWASGERFDGAAGFVEVQARYPQGWTIQLIEVSALQDGRVVSVARIDQPPQTFFATSFFHLEDGLIFAVDEYWATAEEPPAWRPLAGLAGWQRIRREDDPRAQIP
;
A
#
# COMPACT_ATOMS: atom_id res chain seq x y z
N MET A 1 13.05 1.07 7.82
CA MET A 1 14.17 2.06 7.90
C MET A 1 13.58 3.42 8.21
N PRO A 2 14.30 4.33 8.89
CA PRO A 2 13.81 5.70 9.04
C PRO A 2 13.69 6.37 7.67
N PRO A 3 12.75 7.32 7.50
CA PRO A 3 12.60 8.03 6.23
C PRO A 3 13.87 8.83 5.92
N ARG A 4 14.23 8.93 4.62
CA ARG A 4 15.39 9.72 4.17
C ARG A 4 15.13 11.23 4.20
N PHE A 5 13.97 11.66 4.65
CA PHE A 5 13.55 13.06 4.69
C PHE A 5 13.20 13.50 6.11
N VAL A 6 13.25 14.80 6.33
CA VAL A 6 12.74 15.48 7.53
C VAL A 6 11.70 16.50 7.10
N LEU A 7 10.61 16.62 7.87
CA LEU A 7 9.62 17.67 7.67
C LEU A 7 9.97 18.88 8.55
N GLN A 8 10.14 20.04 7.91
CA GLN A 8 10.42 21.30 8.57
C GLN A 8 9.21 22.22 8.42
N ALA A 9 8.67 22.75 9.52
CA ALA A 9 7.55 23.67 9.48
C ALA A 9 7.83 24.86 8.57
N ALA A 10 6.83 25.23 7.75
CA ALA A 10 6.88 26.46 6.99
C ALA A 10 6.52 27.67 7.87
N THR A 11 6.90 28.85 7.42
CA THR A 11 6.58 30.14 8.04
C THR A 11 5.74 30.99 7.10
N ALA A 12 5.21 32.11 7.57
CA ALA A 12 4.47 33.05 6.73
C ALA A 12 5.32 33.63 5.58
N ASP A 13 6.63 33.72 5.78
CA ASP A 13 7.57 34.27 4.80
C ASP A 13 7.88 33.27 3.66
N ASP A 14 7.55 32.00 3.83
CA ASP A 14 7.83 30.96 2.82
C ASP A 14 6.80 30.95 1.66
N PHE A 15 5.75 31.78 1.67
CA PHE A 15 4.68 31.76 0.66
C PHE A 15 5.20 31.82 -0.78
N GLU A 16 6.10 32.76 -1.08
CA GLU A 16 6.63 32.94 -2.44
C GLU A 16 7.50 31.76 -2.88
N ASP A 17 8.29 31.18 -1.98
CA ASP A 17 9.11 30.00 -2.26
C ASP A 17 8.23 28.78 -2.55
N LEU A 18 7.17 28.56 -1.76
CA LEU A 18 6.20 27.49 -1.95
C LEU A 18 5.41 27.65 -3.25
N LEU A 19 5.01 28.90 -3.58
CA LEU A 19 4.35 29.22 -4.84
C LEU A 19 5.28 28.93 -6.02
N ALA A 20 6.52 29.39 -5.96
CA ALA A 20 7.49 29.17 -7.02
C ALA A 20 7.75 27.69 -7.27
N LEU A 21 7.85 26.88 -6.20
CA LEU A 21 7.96 25.43 -6.32
C LEU A 21 6.70 24.81 -6.95
N ARG A 22 5.51 25.18 -6.47
CA ARG A 22 4.24 24.70 -7.02
C ARG A 22 4.12 25.01 -8.51
N LEU A 23 4.45 26.23 -8.92
CA LEU A 23 4.46 26.63 -10.32
C LEU A 23 5.38 25.73 -11.16
N ARG A 24 6.63 25.51 -10.71
CA ARG A 24 7.57 24.62 -11.41
C ARG A 24 7.06 23.20 -11.50
N ALA A 25 6.53 22.65 -10.42
CA ALA A 25 6.07 21.25 -10.36
C ALA A 25 4.82 21.00 -11.21
N MET A 26 3.87 21.97 -11.27
CA MET A 26 2.62 21.81 -12.01
C MET A 26 2.72 22.22 -13.48
N ARG A 27 3.67 23.07 -13.84
CA ARG A 27 3.78 23.71 -15.17
C ARG A 27 3.69 22.69 -16.32
N PRO A 28 4.49 21.60 -16.35
CA PRO A 28 4.45 20.65 -17.46
C PRO A 28 3.06 20.03 -17.69
N SER A 29 2.35 19.71 -16.63
CA SER A 29 1.01 19.13 -16.71
C SER A 29 -0.03 20.17 -17.13
N LEU A 30 0.03 21.38 -16.60
CA LEU A 30 -0.92 22.44 -16.92
C LEU A 30 -0.74 22.97 -18.34
N GLU A 31 0.51 23.13 -18.82
CA GLU A 31 0.79 23.51 -20.21
C GLU A 31 0.29 22.44 -21.21
N ARG A 32 0.55 21.16 -20.94
CA ARG A 32 0.05 20.04 -21.75
C ARG A 32 -1.47 20.04 -21.85
N LEU A 33 -2.17 20.46 -20.80
CA LEU A 33 -3.63 20.54 -20.75
C LEU A 33 -4.18 21.88 -21.26
N GLY A 34 -3.33 22.85 -21.63
CA GLY A 34 -3.76 24.19 -22.04
C GLY A 34 -4.39 25.01 -20.90
N ARG A 35 -3.99 24.74 -19.64
CA ARG A 35 -4.62 25.30 -18.43
C ARG A 35 -3.65 26.06 -17.54
N TYR A 36 -2.46 26.41 -18.03
CA TYR A 36 -1.48 27.16 -17.25
C TYR A 36 -1.94 28.62 -17.08
N ASP A 37 -2.22 28.99 -15.84
CA ASP A 37 -2.67 30.33 -15.43
C ASP A 37 -2.02 30.64 -14.08
N GLU A 38 -0.91 31.39 -14.12
CA GLU A 38 -0.14 31.69 -12.91
C GLU A 38 -0.91 32.55 -11.89
N PRO A 39 -1.66 33.62 -12.25
CA PRO A 39 -2.52 34.32 -11.31
C PRO A 39 -3.49 33.40 -10.58
N ARG A 40 -4.16 32.51 -11.29
CA ARG A 40 -5.09 31.54 -10.70
C ARG A 40 -4.39 30.57 -9.74
N ILE A 41 -3.20 30.05 -10.13
CA ILE A 41 -2.42 29.13 -9.26
C ILE A 41 -2.00 29.85 -7.97
N ARG A 42 -1.63 31.12 -8.06
CA ARG A 42 -1.32 31.97 -6.90
C ARG A 42 -2.52 32.15 -5.99
N ASP A 43 -3.67 32.51 -6.55
CA ASP A 43 -4.91 32.70 -5.79
C ASP A 43 -5.36 31.41 -5.12
N ASP A 44 -5.23 30.26 -5.80
CA ASP A 44 -5.55 28.95 -5.24
C ASP A 44 -4.63 28.59 -4.07
N LEU A 45 -3.34 28.86 -4.18
CA LEU A 45 -2.41 28.67 -3.06
C LEU A 45 -2.73 29.62 -1.92
N ALA A 46 -2.96 30.90 -2.20
CA ALA A 46 -3.25 31.91 -1.19
C ALA A 46 -4.50 31.57 -0.35
N ARG A 47 -5.53 31.01 -0.99
CA ARG A 47 -6.75 30.54 -0.27
C ARG A 47 -6.52 29.36 0.66
N SER A 48 -5.54 28.50 0.35
CA SER A 48 -5.23 27.30 1.14
C SER A 48 -3.97 27.45 1.99
N PHE A 49 -3.30 28.61 1.93
CA PHE A 49 -2.05 28.83 2.64
C PHE A 49 -2.27 28.94 4.15
N ASP A 50 -1.81 27.95 4.85
CA ASP A 50 -1.75 27.92 6.31
C ASP A 50 -0.36 27.37 6.70
N PRO A 51 0.58 28.23 7.11
CA PRO A 51 1.93 27.80 7.43
C PRO A 51 1.98 26.79 8.56
N THR A 52 0.96 26.74 9.44
CA THR A 52 0.89 25.73 10.52
C THR A 52 0.64 24.32 10.01
N GLN A 53 0.14 24.17 8.80
CA GLN A 53 -0.19 22.88 8.16
C GLN A 53 0.74 22.57 6.97
N MET A 54 1.66 23.49 6.65
CA MET A 54 2.60 23.32 5.56
C MET A 54 4.00 23.00 6.11
N GLN A 55 4.67 22.08 5.46
CA GLN A 55 6.01 21.66 5.84
C GLN A 55 6.89 21.48 4.60
N HIS A 56 8.11 21.97 4.68
CA HIS A 56 9.14 21.67 3.70
C HIS A 56 9.59 20.22 3.85
N ILE A 57 9.76 19.54 2.74
CA ILE A 57 10.41 18.23 2.66
C ILE A 57 11.90 18.49 2.50
N VAL A 58 12.69 18.09 3.48
CA VAL A 58 14.13 18.34 3.53
C VAL A 58 14.89 17.01 3.44
N VAL A 59 15.82 16.91 2.50
CA VAL A 59 16.71 15.76 2.31
C VAL A 59 18.15 16.29 2.29
N ASP A 60 19.01 15.72 3.10
CA ASP A 60 20.43 16.13 3.23
C ASP A 60 20.61 17.66 3.39
N GLY A 61 19.73 18.27 4.20
CA GLY A 61 19.73 19.70 4.49
C GLY A 61 19.18 20.59 3.36
N ARG A 62 18.69 20.03 2.25
CA ARG A 62 18.12 20.79 1.11
C ARG A 62 16.59 20.65 1.09
N ARG A 63 15.89 21.74 0.82
CA ARG A 63 14.45 21.75 0.57
C ARG A 63 14.18 21.15 -0.81
N VAL A 64 13.62 19.93 -0.87
CA VAL A 64 13.32 19.22 -2.13
C VAL A 64 11.85 19.23 -2.50
N GLY A 65 10.99 19.77 -1.63
CA GLY A 65 9.55 19.80 -1.86
C GLY A 65 8.80 20.40 -0.69
N PHE A 66 7.48 20.37 -0.76
CA PHE A 66 6.64 20.68 0.38
C PHE A 66 5.37 19.82 0.41
N VAL A 67 4.80 19.69 1.60
CA VAL A 67 3.55 18.98 1.87
C VAL A 67 2.63 19.85 2.72
N SER A 68 1.33 19.77 2.47
CA SER A 68 0.29 20.32 3.33
C SER A 68 -0.69 19.22 3.70
N LEU A 69 -0.65 18.82 4.95
CA LEU A 69 -1.48 17.75 5.51
C LEU A 69 -2.28 18.30 6.69
N LYS A 70 -3.61 18.22 6.60
CA LYS A 70 -4.52 18.64 7.65
C LYS A 70 -5.21 17.43 8.27
N THR A 71 -5.01 17.22 9.56
CA THR A 71 -5.74 16.19 10.32
C THR A 71 -7.00 16.79 10.90
N LEU A 72 -8.15 16.24 10.50
CA LEU A 72 -9.48 16.54 11.02
C LEU A 72 -9.96 15.39 11.90
N SER A 73 -11.10 15.55 12.56
CA SER A 73 -11.62 14.54 13.49
C SER A 73 -11.87 13.16 12.86
N GLN A 74 -12.20 13.11 11.57
CA GLN A 74 -12.56 11.86 10.88
C GLN A 74 -11.83 11.63 9.56
N VAL A 75 -10.89 12.49 9.19
CA VAL A 75 -10.18 12.42 7.91
C VAL A 75 -8.86 13.18 7.97
N MET A 76 -7.86 12.70 7.25
CA MET A 76 -6.66 13.46 6.94
C MET A 76 -6.77 13.98 5.51
N ARG A 77 -6.61 15.29 5.32
CA ARG A 77 -6.68 15.92 4.00
C ARG A 77 -5.29 16.33 3.52
N LEU A 78 -4.87 15.72 2.43
CA LEU A 78 -3.63 16.05 1.74
C LEU A 78 -3.93 17.13 0.68
N ASN A 79 -3.67 18.40 1.03
CA ASN A 79 -3.94 19.53 0.13
C ASN A 79 -2.83 19.73 -0.90
N HIS A 80 -1.58 19.53 -0.49
CA HIS A 80 -0.41 19.73 -1.34
C HIS A 80 0.62 18.64 -1.08
N LEU A 81 1.21 18.13 -2.16
CA LEU A 81 2.42 17.31 -2.16
C LEU A 81 3.16 17.62 -3.46
N TYR A 82 4.20 18.39 -3.37
CA TYR A 82 5.01 18.77 -4.51
C TYR A 82 6.49 18.51 -4.24
N ILE A 83 7.16 17.92 -5.22
CA ILE A 83 8.61 17.69 -5.24
C ILE A 83 9.19 18.57 -6.37
N GLU A 84 10.32 19.23 -6.10
CA GLU A 84 11.05 19.98 -7.12
C GLU A 84 11.29 19.12 -8.37
N PRO A 85 11.06 19.63 -9.59
CA PRO A 85 11.23 18.85 -10.81
C PRO A 85 12.61 18.18 -10.93
N ALA A 86 13.67 18.87 -10.50
CA ALA A 86 15.03 18.34 -10.51
C ALA A 86 15.28 17.23 -9.46
N GLU A 87 14.39 17.09 -8.49
CA GLU A 87 14.46 16.10 -7.40
C GLU A 87 13.40 15.00 -7.55
N GLN A 88 12.59 15.04 -8.61
CA GLN A 88 11.68 13.95 -8.97
C GLN A 88 12.46 12.72 -9.40
N GLU A 89 11.79 11.56 -9.46
CA GLU A 89 12.38 10.23 -9.79
C GLU A 89 13.36 9.66 -8.75
N HIS A 90 13.71 10.41 -7.70
CA HIS A 90 14.51 9.91 -6.57
C HIS A 90 13.67 9.16 -5.51
N GLY A 91 12.35 9.04 -5.71
CA GLY A 91 11.45 8.32 -4.82
C GLY A 91 10.92 9.14 -3.62
N TYR A 92 11.30 10.40 -3.46
CA TYR A 92 10.90 11.21 -2.30
C TYR A 92 9.38 11.37 -2.17
N GLY A 93 8.66 11.56 -3.27
CA GLY A 93 7.20 11.63 -3.25
C GLY A 93 6.56 10.33 -2.74
N HIS A 94 7.10 9.17 -3.12
CA HIS A 94 6.67 7.86 -2.64
C HIS A 94 6.90 7.71 -1.12
N GLU A 95 8.08 8.11 -0.63
CA GLU A 95 8.41 8.00 0.79
C GLU A 95 7.54 8.91 1.66
N VAL A 96 7.33 10.16 1.22
CA VAL A 96 6.47 11.11 1.96
C VAL A 96 5.02 10.63 1.97
N LEU A 97 4.49 10.17 0.83
CA LEU A 97 3.13 9.62 0.77
C LEU A 97 3.01 8.35 1.60
N GLY A 98 4.02 7.47 1.58
CA GLY A 98 4.08 6.28 2.42
C GLY A 98 4.03 6.63 3.91
N TRP A 99 4.78 7.65 4.34
CA TRP A 99 4.74 8.16 5.71
C TRP A 99 3.34 8.70 6.08
N ILE A 100 2.70 9.48 5.19
CA ILE A 100 1.33 9.97 5.41
C ILE A 100 0.35 8.81 5.59
N ILE A 101 0.43 7.82 4.72
CA ILE A 101 -0.39 6.60 4.77
C ILE A 101 -0.19 5.87 6.10
N GLU A 102 1.04 5.74 6.55
CA GLU A 102 1.34 5.10 7.84
C GLU A 102 0.74 5.86 9.03
N GLN A 103 0.82 7.20 9.03
CA GLN A 103 0.16 8.01 10.06
C GLN A 103 -1.36 7.83 10.04
N ALA A 104 -1.96 7.86 8.85
CA ALA A 104 -3.40 7.67 8.64
C ALA A 104 -3.85 6.27 9.10
N ASP A 105 -3.10 5.23 8.78
CA ASP A 105 -3.39 3.85 9.19
C ASP A 105 -3.29 3.68 10.71
N ARG A 106 -2.31 4.31 11.36
CA ARG A 106 -2.19 4.33 12.83
C ARG A 106 -3.36 5.06 13.48
N ALA A 107 -3.77 6.19 12.91
CA ALA A 107 -4.89 6.98 13.40
C ALA A 107 -6.27 6.39 13.02
N GLN A 108 -6.30 5.39 12.14
CA GLN A 108 -7.52 4.83 11.54
C GLN A 108 -8.37 5.89 10.84
N LEU A 109 -7.72 6.85 10.18
CA LEU A 109 -8.37 7.91 9.43
C LEU A 109 -8.18 7.70 7.91
N PRO A 110 -9.22 7.90 7.10
CA PRO A 110 -9.05 7.97 5.65
C PRO A 110 -8.20 9.18 5.28
N VAL A 111 -7.53 9.09 4.13
CA VAL A 111 -6.82 10.21 3.49
C VAL A 111 -7.60 10.63 2.25
N GLU A 112 -7.98 11.90 2.19
CA GLU A 112 -8.60 12.54 1.04
C GLU A 112 -7.63 13.45 0.33
N LEU A 113 -7.71 13.51 -0.99
CA LEU A 113 -6.96 14.44 -1.82
C LEU A 113 -7.66 14.67 -3.17
N CYS A 114 -7.25 15.74 -3.87
CA CYS A 114 -7.63 15.97 -5.25
C CYS A 114 -6.39 15.93 -6.15
N ALA A 115 -6.55 15.45 -7.39
CA ALA A 115 -5.49 15.44 -8.38
C ALA A 115 -5.99 15.94 -9.74
N LEU A 116 -5.17 16.77 -10.40
CA LEU A 116 -5.47 17.34 -11.71
C LEU A 116 -5.68 16.22 -12.74
N LYS A 117 -6.81 16.27 -13.45
CA LYS A 117 -7.12 15.33 -14.54
C LYS A 117 -6.03 15.33 -15.60
N GLY A 118 -5.64 14.13 -16.05
CA GLY A 118 -4.61 13.96 -17.06
C GLY A 118 -3.17 14.22 -16.58
N SER A 119 -2.96 14.48 -15.28
CA SER A 119 -1.61 14.55 -14.71
C SER A 119 -1.10 13.17 -14.30
N ASP A 120 0.22 13.07 -14.12
CA ASP A 120 0.88 11.84 -13.65
C ASP A 120 0.53 11.53 -12.19
N ALA A 121 0.05 12.51 -11.42
CA ALA A 121 -0.40 12.35 -10.05
C ALA A 121 -1.58 11.37 -9.93
N VAL A 122 -2.47 11.31 -10.92
CA VAL A 122 -3.57 10.34 -10.95
C VAL A 122 -3.04 8.91 -10.84
N ARG A 123 -2.08 8.54 -11.71
CA ARG A 123 -1.47 7.20 -11.68
C ARG A 123 -0.66 6.96 -10.42
N PHE A 124 -0.01 8.01 -9.91
CA PHE A 124 0.74 7.95 -8.67
C PHE A 124 -0.16 7.58 -7.49
N TYR A 125 -1.28 8.25 -7.28
CA TYR A 125 -2.19 7.97 -6.17
C TYR A 125 -2.91 6.62 -6.32
N LEU A 126 -3.34 6.24 -7.53
CA LEU A 126 -3.93 4.91 -7.76
C LEU A 126 -2.96 3.78 -7.35
N ARG A 127 -1.68 3.89 -7.67
CA ARG A 127 -0.65 2.90 -7.26
C ARG A 127 -0.43 2.83 -5.75
N HIS A 128 -0.80 3.89 -5.00
CA HIS A 128 -0.72 3.93 -3.54
C HIS A 128 -2.04 3.54 -2.84
N GLY A 129 -2.97 2.92 -3.58
CA GLY A 129 -4.21 2.39 -3.01
C GLY A 129 -5.30 3.44 -2.78
N PHE A 130 -5.19 4.61 -3.41
CA PHE A 130 -6.28 5.59 -3.42
C PHE A 130 -7.32 5.16 -4.46
N ALA A 131 -8.59 5.27 -4.08
CA ALA A 131 -9.73 5.04 -4.96
C ALA A 131 -10.30 6.38 -5.45
N LEU A 132 -10.71 6.42 -6.72
CA LEU A 132 -11.45 7.55 -7.28
C LEU A 132 -12.86 7.57 -6.67
N THR A 133 -13.25 8.71 -6.09
CA THR A 133 -14.55 8.87 -5.40
C THR A 133 -15.41 9.98 -5.99
N GLY A 134 -14.81 10.88 -6.75
CA GLY A 134 -15.52 12.00 -7.37
C GLY A 134 -14.76 12.59 -8.55
N GLU A 135 -15.47 13.39 -9.30
CA GLU A 135 -14.95 14.09 -10.47
C GLU A 135 -15.46 15.53 -10.49
N GLY A 136 -14.56 16.48 -10.30
CA GLY A 136 -14.80 17.89 -10.50
C GLY A 136 -14.57 18.32 -11.97
N GLU A 137 -14.63 19.60 -12.24
CA GLU A 137 -14.35 20.13 -13.58
C GLU A 137 -12.89 19.87 -14.02
N TRP A 138 -11.93 20.05 -13.10
CA TRP A 138 -10.50 20.02 -13.37
C TRP A 138 -9.77 18.90 -12.70
N ASP A 139 -10.29 18.40 -11.59
CA ASP A 139 -9.66 17.45 -10.70
C ASP A 139 -10.51 16.19 -10.51
N TYR A 140 -9.85 15.14 -10.10
CA TYR A 140 -10.46 13.95 -9.53
C TYR A 140 -10.32 13.97 -8.02
N ASP A 141 -11.37 13.55 -7.31
CA ASP A 141 -11.34 13.32 -5.87
C ASP A 141 -10.92 11.88 -5.59
N PHE A 142 -10.01 11.74 -4.64
CA PHE A 142 -9.49 10.45 -4.23
C PHE A 142 -9.62 10.27 -2.73
N VAL A 143 -9.91 9.03 -2.33
CA VAL A 143 -9.91 8.60 -0.93
C VAL A 143 -9.12 7.30 -0.79
N ARG A 144 -8.30 7.22 0.24
CA ARG A 144 -7.70 5.98 0.71
C ARG A 144 -8.20 5.69 2.11
N THR A 145 -8.91 4.57 2.27
CA THR A 145 -9.40 4.11 3.58
C THR A 145 -8.33 3.24 4.25
N PRO A 146 -8.08 3.40 5.56
CA PRO A 146 -7.18 2.52 6.30
C PRO A 146 -7.65 1.06 6.19
N PRO A 147 -6.73 0.11 6.20
CA PRO A 147 -7.08 -1.30 6.26
C PRO A 147 -7.96 -1.60 7.47
N SER A 148 -8.96 -2.45 7.30
CA SER A 148 -9.78 -2.92 8.42
C SER A 148 -8.94 -3.64 9.48
N ALA A 149 -9.46 -3.77 10.70
CA ALA A 149 -8.79 -4.52 11.77
C ALA A 149 -8.45 -5.95 11.32
N GLY A 150 -9.37 -6.60 10.59
CA GLY A 150 -9.15 -7.93 10.05
C GLY A 150 -8.01 -7.99 9.03
N VAL A 151 -7.96 -7.05 8.08
CA VAL A 151 -6.86 -6.97 7.11
C VAL A 151 -5.52 -6.74 7.81
N ARG A 152 -5.48 -5.90 8.85
CA ARG A 152 -4.26 -5.70 9.65
C ARG A 152 -3.84 -6.96 10.40
N ALA A 153 -4.77 -7.68 11.00
CA ALA A 153 -4.47 -8.93 11.71
C ALA A 153 -3.88 -9.98 10.75
N VAL A 154 -4.49 -10.16 9.57
CA VAL A 154 -3.98 -11.11 8.56
C VAL A 154 -2.61 -10.70 8.00
N ARG A 155 -2.38 -9.40 7.73
CA ARG A 155 -1.04 -8.92 7.37
C ARG A 155 -0.04 -9.16 8.49
N GLY A 156 -0.43 -8.90 9.74
CA GLY A 156 0.37 -9.17 10.93
C GLY A 156 0.73 -10.65 11.08
N TRP A 157 -0.20 -11.56 10.79
CA TRP A 157 0.03 -13.00 10.76
C TRP A 157 1.15 -13.37 9.78
N TRP A 158 1.05 -12.97 8.51
CA TRP A 158 2.06 -13.28 7.50
C TRP A 158 3.42 -12.63 7.81
N GLN A 159 3.42 -11.40 8.35
CA GLN A 159 4.65 -10.73 8.80
C GLN A 159 5.32 -11.46 9.96
N ALA A 160 4.54 -11.93 10.94
CA ALA A 160 5.05 -12.69 12.07
C ALA A 160 5.65 -14.02 11.61
N LEU A 161 5.01 -14.74 10.68
CA LEU A 161 5.55 -15.95 10.08
C LEU A 161 6.86 -15.65 9.35
N GLN A 162 6.91 -14.62 8.50
CA GLN A 162 8.14 -14.21 7.79
C GLN A 162 9.28 -13.89 8.75
N ALA A 163 8.98 -13.22 9.86
CA ALA A 163 9.96 -12.85 10.89
C ALA A 163 10.32 -14.03 11.85
N ARG A 164 9.61 -15.16 11.77
CA ARG A 164 9.69 -16.26 12.76
C ARG A 164 9.35 -15.81 14.18
N ASP A 165 8.51 -14.77 14.29
CA ASP A 165 7.99 -14.27 15.57
C ASP A 165 6.74 -15.07 15.96
N TRP A 166 6.97 -16.25 16.53
CA TRP A 166 5.92 -17.18 16.92
C TRP A 166 5.04 -16.64 18.05
N GLN A 167 5.58 -15.80 18.91
CA GLN A 167 4.81 -15.16 19.99
C GLN A 167 3.82 -14.16 19.39
N ARG A 168 4.26 -13.33 18.48
CA ARG A 168 3.39 -12.41 17.74
C ARG A 168 2.36 -13.16 16.90
N ALA A 169 2.78 -14.20 16.17
CA ALA A 169 1.87 -15.04 15.40
C ALA A 169 0.75 -15.60 16.31
N ARG A 170 1.14 -16.16 17.46
CA ARG A 170 0.18 -16.70 18.43
C ARG A 170 -0.79 -15.66 18.98
N SER A 171 -0.34 -14.44 19.21
CA SER A 171 -1.17 -13.37 19.77
C SER A 171 -2.25 -12.84 18.81
N LEU A 172 -2.20 -13.19 17.53
CA LEU A 172 -3.19 -12.84 16.54
C LEU A 172 -4.32 -13.87 16.40
N LEU A 173 -4.19 -15.00 17.09
CA LEU A 173 -5.10 -16.14 17.01
C LEU A 173 -5.89 -16.32 18.29
N ARG A 174 -7.15 -16.70 18.19
CA ARG A 174 -7.94 -17.16 19.34
C ARG A 174 -7.45 -18.54 19.80
N ASP A 175 -7.61 -18.84 21.10
CA ASP A 175 -7.20 -20.13 21.68
C ASP A 175 -7.93 -21.31 21.05
N ASP A 176 -9.20 -21.14 20.73
CA ASP A 176 -10.11 -22.11 20.11
C ASP A 176 -10.08 -22.09 18.58
N LEU A 177 -8.97 -21.66 17.96
CA LEU A 177 -8.78 -21.64 16.51
C LEU A 177 -9.11 -22.98 15.87
N HIS A 178 -9.78 -22.93 14.71
CA HIS A 178 -9.93 -24.05 13.77
C HIS A 178 -9.25 -23.71 12.45
N ALA A 179 -8.25 -24.47 12.04
CA ALA A 179 -7.60 -24.28 10.75
C ALA A 179 -7.63 -25.56 9.93
N VAL A 180 -7.88 -25.42 8.63
CA VAL A 180 -7.93 -26.55 7.69
C VAL A 180 -7.03 -26.28 6.49
N TRP A 181 -6.13 -27.19 6.20
CA TRP A 181 -5.37 -27.25 4.96
C TRP A 181 -6.04 -28.22 4.00
N TRP A 182 -6.87 -27.70 3.13
CA TRP A 182 -7.76 -28.51 2.29
C TRP A 182 -7.02 -29.40 1.29
N ALA A 183 -5.87 -28.97 0.79
CA ALA A 183 -5.09 -29.75 -0.18
C ALA A 183 -4.51 -31.04 0.41
N SER A 184 -4.11 -31.04 1.68
CA SER A 184 -3.59 -32.21 2.39
C SER A 184 -4.63 -32.91 3.28
N GLY A 185 -5.76 -32.22 3.54
CA GLY A 185 -6.80 -32.75 4.44
C GLY A 185 -6.42 -32.64 5.93
N GLU A 186 -5.47 -31.80 6.27
CA GLU A 186 -5.03 -31.57 7.65
C GLU A 186 -5.93 -30.57 8.37
N ARG A 187 -6.21 -30.84 9.64
CA ARG A 187 -6.97 -29.96 10.51
C ARG A 187 -6.20 -29.70 11.80
N PHE A 188 -6.25 -28.46 12.25
CA PHE A 188 -5.65 -28.01 13.50
C PHE A 188 -6.74 -27.42 14.38
N ASP A 189 -6.91 -27.99 15.57
CA ASP A 189 -7.78 -27.47 16.61
C ASP A 189 -6.92 -26.86 17.71
N GLY A 190 -7.02 -25.54 17.85
CA GLY A 190 -6.23 -24.72 18.78
C GLY A 190 -5.03 -24.02 18.14
N ALA A 191 -4.88 -22.76 18.52
CA ALA A 191 -3.85 -21.88 17.99
C ALA A 191 -2.41 -22.35 18.27
N ALA A 192 -2.17 -23.04 19.38
CA ALA A 192 -0.83 -23.50 19.75
C ALA A 192 -0.30 -24.51 18.72
N GLY A 193 -1.11 -25.52 18.36
CA GLY A 193 -0.75 -26.52 17.35
C GLY A 193 -0.55 -25.92 15.97
N PHE A 194 -1.40 -24.94 15.59
CA PHE A 194 -1.29 -24.28 14.30
C PHE A 194 -0.04 -23.39 14.17
N VAL A 195 0.42 -22.76 15.25
CA VAL A 195 1.70 -22.03 15.26
C VAL A 195 2.87 -23.00 15.30
N GLU A 196 2.75 -24.09 16.05
CA GLU A 196 3.83 -25.08 16.19
C GLU A 196 4.15 -25.77 14.86
N VAL A 197 3.15 -26.12 14.05
CA VAL A 197 3.40 -26.72 12.73
C VAL A 197 4.17 -25.76 11.82
N GLN A 198 3.90 -24.45 11.87
CA GLN A 198 4.66 -23.45 11.12
C GLN A 198 6.11 -23.37 11.61
N ALA A 199 6.32 -23.45 12.92
CA ALA A 199 7.65 -23.42 13.52
C ALA A 199 8.50 -24.65 13.20
N ARG A 200 7.86 -25.80 13.00
CA ARG A 200 8.51 -27.07 12.63
C ARG A 200 8.83 -27.18 11.14
N TYR A 201 8.29 -26.30 10.33
CA TYR A 201 8.55 -26.35 8.89
C TYR A 201 10.05 -26.14 8.59
N PRO A 202 10.63 -26.88 7.61
CA PRO A 202 12.05 -26.76 7.30
C PRO A 202 12.47 -25.30 7.03
N GLN A 203 13.63 -24.90 7.54
CA GLN A 203 14.13 -23.52 7.40
C GLN A 203 14.44 -23.17 5.93
N GLY A 204 14.52 -21.88 5.63
CA GLY A 204 14.92 -21.36 4.31
C GLY A 204 13.77 -20.86 3.44
N TRP A 205 12.54 -20.90 3.91
CA TRP A 205 11.43 -20.31 3.17
C TRP A 205 11.29 -18.79 3.39
N THR A 206 10.79 -18.12 2.37
CA THR A 206 10.46 -16.70 2.39
C THR A 206 9.04 -16.49 1.90
N ILE A 207 8.33 -15.52 2.49
CA ILE A 207 6.95 -15.19 2.15
C ILE A 207 6.91 -13.86 1.42
N GLN A 208 6.24 -13.85 0.27
CA GLN A 208 5.80 -12.64 -0.41
C GLN A 208 4.27 -12.59 -0.35
N LEU A 209 3.74 -11.62 0.40
CA LEU A 209 2.31 -11.41 0.48
C LEU A 209 1.85 -10.64 -0.77
N ILE A 210 1.08 -11.30 -1.64
CA ILE A 210 0.62 -10.76 -2.92
C ILE A 210 -0.61 -9.88 -2.71
N GLU A 211 -1.59 -10.37 -1.94
CA GLU A 211 -2.85 -9.70 -1.71
C GLU A 211 -3.40 -9.98 -0.31
N VAL A 212 -4.06 -9.00 0.28
CA VAL A 212 -4.93 -9.17 1.44
C VAL A 212 -6.11 -8.23 1.29
N SER A 213 -7.30 -8.79 1.22
CA SER A 213 -8.55 -8.05 0.97
C SER A 213 -9.66 -8.48 1.92
N ALA A 214 -10.44 -7.52 2.41
CA ALA A 214 -11.67 -7.81 3.14
C ALA A 214 -12.78 -8.25 2.18
N LEU A 215 -13.55 -9.27 2.55
CA LEU A 215 -14.72 -9.73 1.84
C LEU A 215 -16.00 -9.09 2.43
N GLN A 216 -17.07 -9.07 1.63
CA GLN A 216 -18.35 -8.48 2.06
C GLN A 216 -19.00 -9.22 3.25
N ASP A 217 -18.68 -10.49 3.44
CA ASP A 217 -19.19 -11.33 4.54
C ASP A 217 -18.35 -11.20 5.83
N GLY A 218 -17.39 -10.26 5.87
CA GLY A 218 -16.54 -9.99 7.02
C GLY A 218 -15.27 -10.85 7.10
N ARG A 219 -15.13 -11.86 6.24
CA ARG A 219 -13.87 -12.61 6.12
C ARG A 219 -12.78 -11.76 5.49
N VAL A 220 -11.55 -12.22 5.64
CA VAL A 220 -10.38 -11.66 4.95
C VAL A 220 -9.76 -12.77 4.11
N VAL A 221 -9.51 -12.49 2.82
CA VAL A 221 -8.76 -13.39 1.95
C VAL A 221 -7.33 -12.87 1.80
N SER A 222 -6.37 -13.80 1.76
CA SER A 222 -5.00 -13.49 1.36
C SER A 222 -4.51 -14.44 0.27
N VAL A 223 -3.60 -13.92 -0.55
CA VAL A 223 -2.79 -14.71 -1.47
C VAL A 223 -1.32 -14.47 -1.14
N ALA A 224 -0.61 -15.53 -0.81
CA ALA A 224 0.81 -15.49 -0.49
C ALA A 224 1.59 -16.43 -1.41
N ARG A 225 2.79 -16.01 -1.80
CA ARG A 225 3.81 -16.85 -2.43
C ARG A 225 4.85 -17.20 -1.38
N ILE A 226 5.18 -18.48 -1.29
CA ILE A 226 6.20 -19.01 -0.38
C ILE A 226 7.30 -19.67 -1.22
N ASP A 227 8.47 -19.06 -1.24
CA ASP A 227 9.63 -19.62 -1.91
C ASP A 227 10.48 -20.43 -0.92
N GLN A 228 10.65 -21.70 -1.20
CA GLN A 228 11.51 -22.63 -0.50
C GLN A 228 12.29 -23.45 -1.54
N PRO A 229 13.45 -22.96 -2.01
CA PRO A 229 14.18 -23.59 -3.09
C PRO A 229 14.42 -25.10 -2.86
N PRO A 230 14.20 -25.95 -3.88
CA PRO A 230 13.86 -25.60 -5.26
C PRO A 230 12.36 -25.37 -5.52
N GLN A 231 11.50 -25.42 -4.51
CA GLN A 231 10.04 -25.32 -4.67
C GLN A 231 9.54 -23.91 -4.40
N THR A 232 8.38 -23.61 -5.01
CA THR A 232 7.57 -22.43 -4.72
C THR A 232 6.13 -22.90 -4.50
N PHE A 233 5.51 -22.37 -3.46
CA PHE A 233 4.13 -22.64 -3.12
C PHE A 233 3.30 -21.34 -3.22
N PHE A 234 2.00 -21.52 -3.43
CA PHE A 234 1.01 -20.46 -3.31
C PHE A 234 -0.03 -20.88 -2.30
N ALA A 235 -0.30 -20.01 -1.33
CA ALA A 235 -1.37 -20.18 -0.37
C ALA A 235 -2.49 -19.17 -0.67
N THR A 236 -3.72 -19.67 -0.85
CA THR A 236 -4.92 -18.84 -0.80
C THR A 236 -5.64 -19.17 0.48
N SER A 237 -5.74 -18.20 1.39
CA SER A 237 -6.23 -18.41 2.74
C SER A 237 -7.42 -17.50 3.02
N PHE A 238 -8.50 -18.06 3.55
CA PHE A 238 -9.67 -17.33 4.04
C PHE A 238 -9.64 -17.32 5.56
N PHE A 239 -9.63 -16.13 6.14
CA PHE A 239 -9.57 -15.93 7.58
C PHE A 239 -10.92 -15.45 8.10
N HIS A 240 -11.38 -16.07 9.17
CA HIS A 240 -12.54 -15.62 9.93
C HIS A 240 -12.05 -14.96 11.21
N LEU A 241 -12.55 -13.76 11.48
CA LEU A 241 -12.09 -12.96 12.61
C LEU A 241 -13.26 -12.49 13.48
N GLU A 242 -13.00 -12.46 14.76
CA GLU A 242 -13.89 -11.87 15.77
C GLU A 242 -13.03 -11.06 16.75
N ASP A 243 -13.45 -9.85 17.07
CA ASP A 243 -12.73 -8.92 17.97
C ASP A 243 -11.25 -8.70 17.58
N GLY A 244 -10.96 -8.74 16.28
CA GLY A 244 -9.60 -8.55 15.75
C GLY A 244 -8.69 -9.77 15.84
N LEU A 245 -9.17 -10.90 16.36
CA LEU A 245 -8.46 -12.17 16.44
C LEU A 245 -8.98 -13.16 15.39
N ILE A 246 -8.08 -13.94 14.81
CA ILE A 246 -8.39 -15.00 13.85
C ILE A 246 -8.88 -16.22 14.64
N PHE A 247 -10.09 -16.72 14.33
CA PHE A 247 -10.66 -17.91 14.96
C PHE A 247 -10.85 -19.08 14.01
N ALA A 248 -10.90 -18.84 12.68
CA ALA A 248 -10.88 -19.93 11.72
C ALA A 248 -10.07 -19.55 10.47
N VAL A 249 -9.44 -20.57 9.87
CA VAL A 249 -8.63 -20.45 8.65
C VAL A 249 -8.91 -21.60 7.71
N ASP A 250 -9.29 -21.29 6.48
CA ASP A 250 -9.39 -22.25 5.39
C ASP A 250 -8.27 -21.95 4.38
N GLU A 251 -7.30 -22.85 4.22
CA GLU A 251 -6.16 -22.66 3.35
C GLU A 251 -6.11 -23.67 2.22
N TYR A 252 -5.82 -23.14 1.03
CA TYR A 252 -5.64 -23.89 -0.20
C TYR A 252 -4.20 -23.68 -0.68
N TRP A 253 -3.41 -24.73 -0.59
CA TRP A 253 -2.01 -24.73 -1.02
C TRP A 253 -1.88 -25.31 -2.41
N ALA A 254 -1.08 -24.68 -3.25
CA ALA A 254 -0.70 -25.16 -4.58
C ALA A 254 0.81 -25.06 -4.74
N THR A 255 1.43 -26.11 -5.28
CA THR A 255 2.82 -26.08 -5.71
C THR A 255 2.90 -25.48 -7.11
N ALA A 256 3.94 -24.66 -7.37
CA ALA A 256 4.21 -24.20 -8.71
C ALA A 256 4.79 -25.35 -9.56
N GLU A 257 3.97 -25.82 -10.49
CA GLU A 257 4.26 -27.01 -11.33
C GLU A 257 4.35 -26.66 -12.82
N GLU A 258 4.91 -27.58 -13.59
CA GLU A 258 4.82 -27.55 -15.03
C GLU A 258 3.37 -27.80 -15.49
N PRO A 259 2.93 -27.20 -16.59
CA PRO A 259 1.64 -27.55 -17.18
C PRO A 259 1.60 -29.08 -17.45
N PRO A 260 0.47 -29.74 -17.11
CA PRO A 260 0.37 -31.19 -17.29
C PRO A 260 0.53 -31.56 -18.76
N ALA A 261 1.26 -32.66 -19.02
CA ALA A 261 1.61 -33.10 -20.38
C ALA A 261 0.38 -33.38 -21.28
N TRP A 262 -0.77 -33.69 -20.68
CA TRP A 262 -2.02 -33.92 -21.42
C TRP A 262 -2.68 -32.64 -21.96
N ARG A 263 -2.22 -31.45 -21.53
CA ARG A 263 -2.77 -30.17 -21.97
C ARG A 263 -2.02 -29.68 -23.22
N PRO A 264 -2.59 -29.79 -24.40
CA PRO A 264 -1.95 -29.32 -25.64
C PRO A 264 -1.99 -27.79 -25.65
N LEU A 265 -0.86 -27.17 -25.43
CA LEU A 265 -0.72 -25.70 -25.42
C LEU A 265 -0.23 -25.14 -26.75
N ALA A 266 0.33 -25.98 -27.60
CA ALA A 266 0.82 -25.59 -28.92
C ALA A 266 -0.34 -25.11 -29.80
N GLY A 267 -0.22 -23.90 -30.37
CA GLY A 267 -1.22 -23.32 -31.28
C GLY A 267 -2.41 -22.63 -30.60
N LEU A 268 -2.47 -22.56 -29.26
CA LEU A 268 -3.49 -21.77 -28.54
C LEU A 268 -3.21 -20.27 -28.69
N ALA A 269 -4.13 -19.55 -29.32
CA ALA A 269 -4.02 -18.11 -29.49
C ALA A 269 -4.00 -17.42 -28.07
N GLY A 270 -3.05 -16.49 -27.87
CA GLY A 270 -2.94 -15.74 -26.63
C GLY A 270 -2.34 -16.49 -25.47
N TRP A 271 -1.94 -17.78 -25.64
CA TRP A 271 -1.25 -18.50 -24.58
C TRP A 271 0.21 -18.07 -24.49
N GLN A 272 0.64 -17.72 -23.28
CA GLN A 272 2.04 -17.46 -22.94
C GLN A 272 2.33 -18.13 -21.60
N ARG A 273 3.53 -18.68 -21.47
CA ARG A 273 4.03 -19.09 -20.17
C ARG A 273 4.70 -17.89 -19.49
N ILE A 274 4.18 -17.50 -18.34
CA ILE A 274 4.84 -16.51 -17.49
C ILE A 274 5.99 -17.21 -16.77
N ARG A 275 7.21 -16.76 -17.00
CA ARG A 275 8.34 -17.17 -16.17
C ARG A 275 8.22 -16.51 -14.80
N ARG A 276 8.65 -17.19 -13.74
CA ARG A 276 8.54 -16.67 -12.36
C ARG A 276 9.26 -15.34 -12.18
N GLU A 277 10.38 -15.18 -12.87
CA GLU A 277 11.19 -13.96 -12.93
C GLU A 277 10.50 -12.79 -13.65
N ASP A 278 9.55 -13.09 -14.53
CA ASP A 278 8.80 -12.10 -15.32
C ASP A 278 7.44 -11.73 -14.67
N ASP A 279 7.10 -12.29 -13.49
CA ASP A 279 5.85 -11.95 -12.81
C ASP A 279 5.90 -10.50 -12.30
N PRO A 280 5.12 -9.57 -12.89
CA PRO A 280 5.15 -8.17 -12.48
C PRO A 280 4.74 -7.97 -11.02
N ARG A 281 4.05 -8.95 -10.41
CA ARG A 281 3.67 -8.94 -8.99
C ARG A 281 4.84 -9.32 -8.08
N ALA A 282 5.87 -10.00 -8.61
CA ALA A 282 7.09 -10.34 -7.87
C ALA A 282 7.97 -9.10 -7.58
N GLN A 283 7.69 -7.97 -8.24
CA GLN A 283 8.47 -6.72 -8.14
C GLN A 283 7.78 -5.64 -7.30
N ILE A 284 6.64 -5.94 -6.66
CA ILE A 284 5.97 -4.99 -5.76
C ILE A 284 6.63 -5.16 -4.37
N PRO A 285 7.35 -4.12 -3.90
CA PRO A 285 8.03 -4.15 -2.60
C PRO A 285 7.08 -4.18 -1.42
#